data_341c02e93411fc77bbae6b2b3e4f698c
#
_entry.id   341c02e93411fc77bbae6b2b3e4f698c
#
_cell.length_a   1.000
_cell.length_b   1.000
_cell.length_c   1.000
_cell.angle_alpha   90.00
_cell.angle_beta   90.00
_cell.angle_gamma   90.00
#
_symmetry.space_group_name_H-M   'P 1'
#
loop_
_entity.id
_entity.type
_entity.pdbx_description
1 polymer ?
#
loop_
_entity_poly.entity_id
_entity_poly.type
_entity_poly.pdbx_seq_one_letter_code
_entity_poly.pdbx_strand_id
1 'polypeptide(L)'
;MGRPGYVTVPILTVLAAIGYVYYTTVFLAIPAWLGLTTAAGGANAAAFTALAAACVATYAVAVSRDPGRVPASFVPDVEDAESPIHEIKRKGSDLRYCQKCSHYKPPRAHHCRVCKRCVLRMDHHCIWINNCVGHENYKIFLVFILYAVIACFYSMVLIIGGAMHLPKDEQPGSDSPRTSIVSSPGRMFQLPANQTPTEILV
;
A
#
# COMPACT_ATOMS: atom_id res chain seq x y z
N MET A 1 -31.48 -9.20 -4.60
CA MET A 1 -30.77 -7.97 -4.96
C MET A 1 -29.29 -8.29 -5.01
N GLY A 2 -28.66 -8.12 -6.19
CA GLY A 2 -27.25 -8.45 -6.43
C GLY A 2 -26.32 -7.60 -5.58
N ARG A 3 -25.16 -8.20 -5.22
CA ARG A 3 -24.04 -7.43 -4.65
C ARG A 3 -23.66 -6.33 -5.66
N PRO A 4 -23.31 -5.12 -5.22
CA PRO A 4 -22.68 -4.15 -6.11
C PRO A 4 -21.47 -4.80 -6.75
N GLY A 5 -21.21 -4.49 -8.03
CA GLY A 5 -20.14 -5.13 -8.80
C GLY A 5 -18.81 -5.12 -8.04
N TYR A 6 -18.04 -6.20 -8.19
CA TYR A 6 -16.75 -6.37 -7.50
C TYR A 6 -15.69 -5.31 -7.91
N VAL A 7 -15.89 -4.65 -9.05
CA VAL A 7 -14.95 -3.64 -9.56
C VAL A 7 -15.56 -2.26 -9.35
N THR A 8 -15.02 -1.53 -8.37
CA THR A 8 -15.40 -0.14 -8.08
C THR A 8 -14.14 0.72 -8.01
N VAL A 9 -14.31 2.03 -8.19
CA VAL A 9 -13.18 2.99 -8.14
C VAL A 9 -12.34 2.84 -6.86
N PRO A 10 -12.94 2.75 -5.64
CA PRO A 10 -12.13 2.54 -4.43
C PRO A 10 -11.31 1.26 -4.44
N ILE A 11 -11.85 0.15 -4.97
CA ILE A 11 -11.12 -1.13 -5.08
C ILE A 11 -9.94 -0.99 -6.03
N LEU A 12 -10.14 -0.36 -7.19
CA LEU A 12 -9.06 -0.10 -8.14
C LEU A 12 -7.99 0.83 -7.54
N THR A 13 -8.39 1.83 -6.75
CA THR A 13 -7.46 2.72 -6.05
C THR A 13 -6.58 1.95 -5.07
N VAL A 14 -7.14 1.04 -4.26
CA VAL A 14 -6.37 0.21 -3.33
C VAL A 14 -5.39 -0.69 -4.08
N LEU A 15 -5.85 -1.37 -5.15
CA LEU A 15 -4.97 -2.22 -5.95
C LEU A 15 -3.86 -1.42 -6.64
N ALA A 16 -4.17 -0.23 -7.15
CA ALA A 16 -3.18 0.67 -7.73
C ALA A 16 -2.14 1.14 -6.69
N ALA A 17 -2.58 1.46 -5.47
CA ALA A 17 -1.69 1.83 -4.38
C ALA A 17 -0.75 0.69 -3.98
N ILE A 18 -1.28 -0.54 -3.84
CA ILE A 18 -0.45 -1.74 -3.57
C ILE A 18 0.55 -1.97 -4.71
N GLY A 19 0.11 -1.86 -5.96
CA GLY A 19 0.97 -2.01 -7.14
C GLY A 19 2.06 -0.94 -7.20
N TYR A 20 1.74 0.31 -6.88
CA TYR A 20 2.70 1.41 -6.81
C TYR A 20 3.76 1.18 -5.75
N VAL A 21 3.36 0.81 -4.51
CA VAL A 21 4.31 0.50 -3.43
C VAL A 21 5.18 -0.70 -3.80
N TYR A 22 4.61 -1.73 -4.42
CA TYR A 22 5.36 -2.88 -4.91
C TYR A 22 6.41 -2.49 -5.96
N TYR A 23 5.98 -1.72 -6.97
CA TYR A 23 6.87 -1.28 -8.04
C TYR A 23 8.04 -0.43 -7.52
N THR A 24 7.74 0.58 -6.70
CA THR A 24 8.77 1.46 -6.13
C THR A 24 9.76 0.71 -5.24
N THR A 25 9.29 -0.27 -4.48
CA THR A 25 10.14 -1.06 -3.59
C THR A 25 11.03 -2.02 -4.36
N VAL A 26 10.44 -2.86 -5.23
CA VAL A 26 11.16 -3.97 -5.89
C VAL A 26 12.02 -3.48 -7.05
N PHE A 27 11.54 -2.51 -7.83
CA PHE A 27 12.22 -2.09 -9.06
C PHE A 27 13.02 -0.79 -8.93
N LEU A 28 12.80 0.00 -7.87
CA LEU A 28 13.56 1.22 -7.65
C LEU A 28 14.45 1.14 -6.40
N ALA A 29 13.87 0.86 -5.23
CA ALA A 29 14.61 0.93 -3.97
C ALA A 29 15.61 -0.23 -3.78
N ILE A 30 15.20 -1.47 -4.01
CA ILE A 30 16.08 -2.65 -3.85
C ILE A 30 17.28 -2.57 -4.82
N PRO A 31 17.11 -2.30 -6.13
CA PRO A 31 18.25 -2.15 -7.03
C PRO A 31 19.21 -1.04 -6.64
N ALA A 32 18.68 0.11 -6.20
CA ALA A 32 19.48 1.27 -5.81
C ALA A 32 20.35 1.03 -4.58
N TRP A 33 19.88 0.22 -3.63
CA TRP A 33 20.60 -0.04 -2.38
C TRP A 33 21.35 -1.38 -2.37
N LEU A 34 20.64 -2.45 -2.66
CA LEU A 34 21.13 -3.82 -2.44
C LEU A 34 21.62 -4.48 -3.74
N GLY A 35 21.20 -3.97 -4.90
CA GLY A 35 21.41 -4.65 -6.17
C GLY A 35 20.51 -5.89 -6.32
N LEU A 36 19.65 -5.91 -7.32
CA LEU A 36 18.66 -6.98 -7.48
C LEU A 36 19.27 -8.37 -7.71
N THR A 37 20.45 -8.42 -8.31
CA THR A 37 21.18 -9.67 -8.62
C THR A 37 22.01 -10.21 -7.47
N THR A 38 22.14 -9.48 -6.37
CA THR A 38 22.81 -9.94 -5.16
C THR A 38 21.93 -10.90 -4.36
N ALA A 39 22.52 -11.73 -3.53
CA ALA A 39 21.78 -12.61 -2.62
C ALA A 39 20.86 -11.80 -1.68
N ALA A 40 21.34 -10.67 -1.15
CA ALA A 40 20.56 -9.80 -0.29
C ALA A 40 19.40 -9.13 -1.05
N GLY A 41 19.64 -8.57 -2.23
CA GLY A 41 18.60 -7.95 -3.04
C GLY A 41 17.54 -8.95 -3.51
N GLY A 42 17.96 -10.12 -3.99
CA GLY A 42 17.07 -11.20 -4.39
C GLY A 42 16.19 -11.70 -3.24
N ALA A 43 16.79 -11.91 -2.05
CA ALA A 43 16.05 -12.34 -0.86
C ALA A 43 14.99 -11.28 -0.41
N ASN A 44 15.36 -10.00 -0.39
CA ASN A 44 14.43 -8.93 -0.06
C ASN A 44 13.30 -8.79 -1.10
N ALA A 45 13.63 -8.90 -2.39
CA ALA A 45 12.61 -8.88 -3.46
C ALA A 45 11.64 -10.05 -3.34
N ALA A 46 12.12 -11.26 -3.07
CA ALA A 46 11.28 -12.43 -2.87
C ALA A 46 10.39 -12.29 -1.63
N ALA A 47 10.95 -11.86 -0.49
CA ALA A 47 10.22 -11.63 0.76
C ALA A 47 9.13 -10.58 0.58
N PHE A 48 9.45 -9.44 -0.05
CA PHE A 48 8.48 -8.38 -0.29
C PHE A 48 7.38 -8.81 -1.27
N THR A 49 7.73 -9.58 -2.30
CA THR A 49 6.76 -10.14 -3.25
C THR A 49 5.79 -11.10 -2.55
N ALA A 50 6.27 -11.97 -1.67
CA ALA A 50 5.42 -12.87 -0.89
C ALA A 50 4.46 -12.08 0.02
N LEU A 51 4.97 -11.02 0.68
CA LEU A 51 4.17 -10.15 1.53
C LEU A 51 3.10 -9.39 0.73
N ALA A 52 3.44 -8.85 -0.43
CA ALA A 52 2.51 -8.16 -1.32
C ALA A 52 1.43 -9.13 -1.85
N ALA A 53 1.81 -10.36 -2.21
CA ALA A 53 0.87 -11.39 -2.62
C ALA A 53 -0.11 -11.77 -1.50
N ALA A 54 0.37 -11.92 -0.26
CA ALA A 54 -0.47 -12.17 0.91
C ALA A 54 -1.44 -11.00 1.18
N CYS A 55 -0.96 -9.76 1.03
CA CYS A 55 -1.78 -8.55 1.15
C CYS A 55 -2.91 -8.54 0.10
N VAL A 56 -2.61 -8.78 -1.17
CA VAL A 56 -3.61 -8.84 -2.25
C VAL A 56 -4.59 -9.98 -2.04
N ALA A 57 -4.11 -11.17 -1.65
CA ALA A 57 -4.97 -12.32 -1.41
C ALA A 57 -5.96 -12.08 -0.27
N THR A 58 -5.49 -11.56 0.87
CA THR A 58 -6.35 -11.23 2.02
C THR A 58 -7.32 -10.09 1.70
N TYR A 59 -6.90 -9.11 0.91
CA TYR A 59 -7.76 -8.05 0.41
C TYR A 59 -8.88 -8.61 -0.47
N ALA A 60 -8.56 -9.46 -1.44
CA ALA A 60 -9.54 -10.09 -2.32
C ALA A 60 -10.58 -10.91 -1.55
N VAL A 61 -10.15 -11.64 -0.51
CA VAL A 61 -11.05 -12.36 0.39
C VAL A 61 -11.93 -11.39 1.20
N ALA A 62 -11.38 -10.30 1.73
CA ALA A 62 -12.16 -9.30 2.47
C ALA A 62 -13.23 -8.63 1.60
N VAL A 63 -12.92 -8.35 0.34
CA VAL A 63 -13.87 -7.82 -0.67
C VAL A 63 -14.98 -8.83 -0.97
N SER A 64 -14.64 -10.10 -1.18
CA SER A 64 -15.56 -11.12 -1.68
C SER A 64 -16.38 -11.81 -0.59
N ARG A 65 -15.87 -11.93 0.64
CA ARG A 65 -16.51 -12.67 1.71
C ARG A 65 -17.75 -11.96 2.24
N ASP A 66 -18.82 -12.71 2.47
CA ASP A 66 -20.02 -12.17 3.12
C ASP A 66 -19.69 -11.76 4.57
N PRO A 67 -20.07 -10.56 5.02
CA PRO A 67 -19.80 -10.09 6.40
C PRO A 67 -20.64 -10.77 7.48
N GLY A 68 -21.57 -11.64 7.09
CA GLY A 68 -22.54 -12.29 7.97
C GLY A 68 -23.89 -11.59 7.95
N ARG A 69 -24.90 -12.30 7.47
CA ARG A 69 -26.28 -11.80 7.38
C ARG A 69 -27.07 -12.25 8.59
N VAL A 70 -27.93 -11.38 9.11
CA VAL A 70 -28.93 -11.78 10.12
C VAL A 70 -29.95 -12.68 9.44
N PRO A 71 -30.20 -13.93 9.93
CA PRO A 71 -31.24 -14.79 9.41
C PRO A 71 -32.62 -14.12 9.53
N ALA A 72 -33.46 -14.27 8.52
CA ALA A 72 -34.83 -13.74 8.56
C ALA A 72 -35.69 -14.44 9.62
N SER A 73 -35.33 -15.67 9.96
CA SER A 73 -35.96 -16.51 10.99
C SER A 73 -35.50 -16.18 12.41
N PHE A 74 -34.60 -15.19 12.58
CA PHE A 74 -34.13 -14.84 13.92
C PHE A 74 -35.30 -14.28 14.74
N VAL A 75 -35.69 -15.03 15.78
CA VAL A 75 -36.63 -14.61 16.82
C VAL A 75 -35.85 -14.48 18.10
N PRO A 76 -35.92 -13.33 18.81
CA PRO A 76 -35.30 -13.20 20.12
C PRO A 76 -35.98 -14.17 21.13
N ASP A 77 -35.15 -14.86 21.87
CA ASP A 77 -35.65 -15.69 22.98
C ASP A 77 -36.07 -14.77 24.11
N VAL A 78 -37.36 -14.66 24.32
CA VAL A 78 -37.96 -13.78 25.36
C VAL A 78 -38.31 -14.51 26.64
N GLU A 79 -38.15 -15.85 26.66
CA GLU A 79 -38.61 -16.67 27.80
C GLU A 79 -37.50 -16.88 28.84
N ASP A 80 -36.23 -16.79 28.50
CA ASP A 80 -35.13 -16.91 29.45
C ASP A 80 -34.81 -15.59 30.13
N ALA A 81 -35.23 -15.50 31.43
CA ALA A 81 -34.94 -14.34 32.28
C ALA A 81 -33.43 -14.09 32.52
N GLU A 82 -32.58 -15.07 32.21
CA GLU A 82 -31.10 -15.00 32.32
C GLU A 82 -30.39 -14.76 30.99
N SER A 83 -31.13 -14.68 29.88
CA SER A 83 -30.49 -14.43 28.59
C SER A 83 -29.92 -13.00 28.48
N PRO A 84 -28.81 -12.79 27.74
CA PRO A 84 -28.27 -11.46 27.51
C PRO A 84 -29.29 -10.48 26.92
N ILE A 85 -30.37 -10.97 26.31
CA ILE A 85 -31.48 -10.18 25.78
C ILE A 85 -32.32 -9.60 26.90
N HIS A 86 -32.47 -10.32 28.04
CA HIS A 86 -33.20 -9.82 29.19
C HIS A 86 -32.44 -8.72 29.93
N GLU A 87 -31.09 -8.78 29.94
CA GLU A 87 -30.26 -7.67 30.45
C GLU A 87 -30.41 -6.42 29.58
N ILE A 88 -30.49 -6.57 28.25
CA ILE A 88 -30.74 -5.48 27.30
C ILE A 88 -32.11 -4.86 27.55
N LYS A 89 -33.13 -5.67 27.86
CA LYS A 89 -34.48 -5.22 28.21
C LYS A 89 -34.53 -4.50 29.58
N ARG A 90 -33.76 -4.98 30.57
CA ARG A 90 -33.63 -4.34 31.90
C ARG A 90 -33.01 -2.95 31.85
N LYS A 91 -32.12 -2.67 30.85
CA LYS A 91 -31.50 -1.36 30.64
C LYS A 91 -32.32 -0.42 29.74
N GLY A 92 -33.61 -0.72 29.50
CA GLY A 92 -34.49 0.12 28.67
C GLY A 92 -34.25 0.01 27.18
N SER A 93 -33.57 -1.04 26.73
CA SER A 93 -33.38 -1.31 25.29
C SER A 93 -34.54 -2.16 24.79
N ASP A 94 -35.45 -1.54 24.05
CA ASP A 94 -36.48 -2.26 23.30
C ASP A 94 -35.85 -3.29 22.36
N LEU A 95 -36.55 -4.43 22.19
CA LEU A 95 -36.22 -5.42 21.17
C LEU A 95 -35.96 -4.71 19.82
N ARG A 96 -34.72 -4.75 19.37
CA ARG A 96 -34.29 -3.98 18.20
C ARG A 96 -34.84 -4.61 16.92
N TYR A 97 -35.90 -4.02 16.36
CA TYR A 97 -36.50 -4.43 15.11
C TYR A 97 -35.96 -3.62 13.93
N CYS A 98 -35.81 -4.25 12.76
CA CYS A 98 -35.45 -3.58 11.54
C CYS A 98 -36.67 -3.47 10.60
N GLN A 99 -37.28 -2.29 10.53
CA GLN A 99 -38.42 -2.04 9.64
C GLN A 99 -38.10 -2.28 8.16
N LYS A 100 -36.84 -2.04 7.74
CA LYS A 100 -36.42 -2.21 6.34
C LYS A 100 -36.20 -3.67 5.93
N CYS A 101 -35.90 -4.54 6.88
CA CYS A 101 -35.67 -5.97 6.65
C CYS A 101 -36.78 -6.84 7.24
N SER A 102 -37.72 -6.22 7.96
CA SER A 102 -38.89 -6.87 8.58
C SER A 102 -38.51 -8.06 9.50
N HIS A 103 -37.42 -7.90 10.30
CA HIS A 103 -37.01 -8.89 11.27
C HIS A 103 -36.29 -8.26 12.47
N TYR A 104 -36.21 -8.99 13.57
CA TYR A 104 -35.47 -8.59 14.76
C TYR A 104 -33.95 -8.62 14.53
N LYS A 105 -33.25 -7.79 15.28
CA LYS A 105 -31.78 -7.69 15.21
C LYS A 105 -31.17 -8.31 16.47
N PRO A 106 -30.27 -9.28 16.34
CA PRO A 106 -29.46 -9.72 17.45
C PRO A 106 -28.54 -8.61 17.97
N PRO A 107 -27.95 -8.78 19.17
CA PRO A 107 -26.99 -7.82 19.70
C PRO A 107 -25.88 -7.48 18.70
N ARG A 108 -25.50 -6.19 18.63
CA ARG A 108 -24.46 -5.68 17.73
C ARG A 108 -24.76 -5.83 16.22
N ALA A 109 -25.95 -6.28 15.83
CA ALA A 109 -26.37 -6.24 14.42
C ALA A 109 -26.91 -4.87 14.02
N HIS A 110 -26.54 -4.40 12.84
CA HIS A 110 -26.97 -3.12 12.29
C HIS A 110 -27.41 -3.24 10.83
N HIS A 111 -28.38 -2.41 10.42
CA HIS A 111 -28.81 -2.31 9.04
C HIS A 111 -27.85 -1.41 8.25
N CYS A 112 -27.17 -1.97 7.26
CA CYS A 112 -26.37 -1.18 6.32
C CYS A 112 -27.28 -0.56 5.24
N ARG A 113 -27.25 0.77 5.13
CA ARG A 113 -28.02 1.49 4.12
C ARG A 113 -27.48 1.25 2.70
N VAL A 114 -26.17 1.03 2.56
CA VAL A 114 -25.52 0.77 1.28
C VAL A 114 -25.80 -0.66 0.81
N CYS A 115 -25.55 -1.65 1.67
CA CYS A 115 -25.77 -3.08 1.35
C CYS A 115 -27.25 -3.49 1.42
N LYS A 116 -28.17 -2.61 1.90
CA LYS A 116 -29.62 -2.85 2.04
C LYS A 116 -29.97 -4.10 2.84
N ARG A 117 -29.17 -4.44 3.87
CA ARG A 117 -29.36 -5.63 4.71
C ARG A 117 -28.86 -5.41 6.13
N CYS A 118 -29.32 -6.24 7.06
CA CYS A 118 -28.77 -6.34 8.40
C CYS A 118 -27.55 -7.27 8.40
N VAL A 119 -26.49 -6.81 9.06
CA VAL A 119 -25.21 -7.51 9.19
C VAL A 119 -24.96 -7.85 10.66
N LEU A 120 -24.55 -9.11 10.92
CA LEU A 120 -24.19 -9.61 12.23
C LEU A 120 -22.91 -8.95 12.74
N ARG A 121 -22.93 -8.50 14.01
CA ARG A 121 -21.79 -7.85 14.67
C ARG A 121 -21.12 -6.83 13.75
N MET A 122 -21.93 -6.01 13.11
CA MET A 122 -21.49 -5.02 12.14
C MET A 122 -20.58 -4.01 12.82
N ASP A 123 -19.37 -3.84 12.27
CA ASP A 123 -18.45 -2.77 12.64
C ASP A 123 -18.75 -1.50 11.79
N HIS A 124 -18.49 -1.56 10.51
CA HIS A 124 -18.80 -0.47 9.59
C HIS A 124 -19.03 -0.97 8.15
N HIS A 125 -19.51 -0.09 7.29
CA HIS A 125 -19.44 -0.30 5.84
C HIS A 125 -18.15 0.35 5.31
N CYS A 126 -17.24 -0.45 4.79
CA CYS A 126 -15.96 -0.01 4.28
C CYS A 126 -16.04 0.23 2.76
N ILE A 127 -15.89 1.49 2.35
CA ILE A 127 -15.92 1.86 0.93
C ILE A 127 -14.74 1.27 0.15
N TRP A 128 -13.57 1.10 0.82
CA TRP A 128 -12.36 0.60 0.20
C TRP A 128 -12.42 -0.88 -0.20
N ILE A 129 -13.24 -1.68 0.49
CA ILE A 129 -13.51 -3.06 0.13
C ILE A 129 -14.90 -3.23 -0.50
N ASN A 130 -15.65 -2.13 -0.66
CA ASN A 130 -17.04 -2.10 -1.12
C ASN A 130 -17.93 -3.15 -0.44
N ASN A 131 -17.73 -3.35 0.86
CA ASN A 131 -18.40 -4.37 1.65
C ASN A 131 -18.54 -3.90 3.10
N CYS A 132 -19.44 -4.52 3.88
CA CYS A 132 -19.44 -4.34 5.32
C CYS A 132 -18.34 -5.18 5.96
N VAL A 133 -17.77 -4.66 7.05
CA VAL A 133 -16.96 -5.42 7.99
C VAL A 133 -17.89 -5.89 9.10
N GLY A 134 -17.98 -7.21 9.29
CA GLY A 134 -18.90 -7.85 10.23
C GLY A 134 -18.38 -9.19 10.70
N HIS A 135 -19.26 -9.98 11.31
CA HIS A 135 -18.89 -11.22 12.02
C HIS A 135 -18.01 -12.17 11.20
N GLU A 136 -18.34 -12.39 9.92
CA GLU A 136 -17.72 -13.44 9.12
C GLU A 136 -16.41 -12.99 8.45
N ASN A 137 -16.25 -11.69 8.14
CA ASN A 137 -15.07 -11.19 7.42
C ASN A 137 -14.16 -10.29 8.27
N TYR A 138 -14.50 -10.00 9.53
CA TYR A 138 -13.73 -9.13 10.40
C TYR A 138 -12.27 -9.58 10.56
N LYS A 139 -12.06 -10.89 10.81
CA LYS A 139 -10.72 -11.44 11.01
C LYS A 139 -9.83 -11.27 9.77
N ILE A 140 -10.35 -11.60 8.58
CA ILE A 140 -9.58 -11.48 7.34
C ILE A 140 -9.32 -10.01 6.99
N PHE A 141 -10.25 -9.11 7.30
CA PHE A 141 -10.04 -7.67 7.16
C PHE A 141 -8.90 -7.17 8.04
N LEU A 142 -8.81 -7.60 9.30
CA LEU A 142 -7.69 -7.26 10.19
C LEU A 142 -6.36 -7.82 9.69
N VAL A 143 -6.35 -9.06 9.18
CA VAL A 143 -5.14 -9.68 8.61
C VAL A 143 -4.67 -8.89 7.38
N PHE A 144 -5.60 -8.46 6.52
CA PHE A 144 -5.27 -7.57 5.40
C PHE A 144 -4.60 -6.27 5.87
N ILE A 145 -5.20 -5.59 6.87
CA ILE A 145 -4.62 -4.35 7.42
C ILE A 145 -3.23 -4.60 8.00
N LEU A 146 -3.04 -5.71 8.72
CA LEU A 146 -1.74 -6.07 9.28
C LEU A 146 -0.68 -6.25 8.19
N TYR A 147 -0.99 -7.00 7.12
CA TYR A 147 -0.06 -7.16 5.99
C TYR A 147 0.22 -5.84 5.28
N ALA A 148 -0.79 -4.99 5.10
CA ALA A 148 -0.60 -3.67 4.49
C ALA A 148 0.33 -2.79 5.34
N VAL A 149 0.16 -2.77 6.65
CA VAL A 149 1.02 -2.02 7.59
C VAL A 149 2.45 -2.54 7.54
N ILE A 150 2.66 -3.86 7.63
CA ILE A 150 3.99 -4.47 7.55
C ILE A 150 4.65 -4.13 6.20
N ALA A 151 3.92 -4.25 5.09
CA ALA A 151 4.44 -3.92 3.76
C ALA A 151 4.85 -2.45 3.65
N CYS A 152 4.07 -1.51 4.20
CA CYS A 152 4.40 -0.10 4.21
C CYS A 152 5.67 0.19 5.02
N PHE A 153 5.81 -0.37 6.22
CA PHE A 153 7.02 -0.20 7.02
C PHE A 153 8.24 -0.81 6.35
N TYR A 154 8.11 -2.02 5.80
CA TYR A 154 9.20 -2.68 5.10
C TYR A 154 9.65 -1.88 3.86
N SER A 155 8.68 -1.44 3.04
CA SER A 155 8.92 -0.57 1.89
C SER A 155 9.64 0.72 2.30
N MET A 156 9.19 1.37 3.38
CA MET A 156 9.79 2.61 3.88
C MET A 156 11.26 2.42 4.26
N VAL A 157 11.60 1.33 4.95
CA VAL A 157 13.00 1.02 5.30
C VAL A 157 13.85 0.85 4.03
N LEU A 158 13.35 0.10 3.04
CA LEU A 158 14.08 -0.12 1.78
C LEU A 158 14.23 1.16 0.94
N ILE A 159 13.20 2.01 0.90
CA ILE A 159 13.24 3.28 0.16
C ILE A 159 14.22 4.25 0.83
N ILE A 160 14.19 4.38 2.16
CA ILE A 160 15.13 5.24 2.89
C ILE A 160 16.56 4.74 2.69
N GLY A 161 16.79 3.42 2.82
CA GLY A 161 18.07 2.81 2.55
C GLY A 161 18.56 3.11 1.13
N GLY A 162 17.72 2.91 0.13
CA GLY A 162 18.03 3.23 -1.27
C GLY A 162 18.35 4.71 -1.47
N ALA A 163 17.56 5.61 -0.90
CA ALA A 163 17.79 7.06 -1.01
C ALA A 163 19.11 7.51 -0.37
N MET A 164 19.51 6.89 0.74
CA MET A 164 20.78 7.21 1.41
C MET A 164 22.01 6.68 0.67
N HIS A 165 21.84 5.65 -0.16
CA HIS A 165 22.92 5.02 -0.93
C HIS A 165 22.97 5.46 -2.40
N LEU A 166 22.04 6.30 -2.86
CA LEU A 166 22.17 6.93 -4.16
C LEU A 166 23.47 7.74 -4.19
N PRO A 167 24.31 7.60 -5.25
CA PRO A 167 25.45 8.49 -5.45
C PRO A 167 24.92 9.92 -5.41
N LYS A 168 25.47 10.76 -4.54
CA LYS A 168 25.27 12.20 -4.65
C LYS A 168 25.96 12.55 -5.97
N ASP A 169 25.17 12.84 -7.01
CA ASP A 169 25.69 13.39 -8.24
C ASP A 169 26.64 14.52 -7.83
N GLU A 170 27.94 14.35 -8.16
CA GLU A 170 28.88 15.45 -8.11
C GLU A 170 28.20 16.59 -8.87
N GLN A 171 27.83 17.63 -8.15
CA GLN A 171 27.47 18.88 -8.83
C GLN A 171 28.57 19.14 -9.85
N PRO A 172 28.23 19.37 -11.14
CA PRO A 172 29.25 19.81 -12.09
C PRO A 172 29.88 21.05 -11.48
N GLY A 173 30.97 20.77 -10.79
CA GLY A 173 31.69 21.76 -10.01
C GLY A 173 32.18 22.81 -10.95
N SER A 174 32.12 24.01 -10.52
CA SER A 174 32.90 25.13 -10.94
C SER A 174 34.40 24.78 -10.92
N ASP A 175 34.83 23.96 -11.85
CA ASP A 175 36.20 23.97 -12.31
C ASP A 175 36.40 25.25 -13.14
N SER A 176 36.50 26.35 -12.42
CA SER A 176 37.27 27.49 -12.88
C SER A 176 38.69 26.96 -13.15
N PRO A 177 39.21 27.06 -14.38
CA PRO A 177 40.58 26.67 -14.62
C PRO A 177 41.46 27.59 -13.79
N ARG A 178 42.01 27.07 -12.69
CA ARG A 178 43.14 27.70 -12.02
C ARG A 178 44.28 27.71 -13.02
N THR A 179 44.40 28.83 -13.69
CA THR A 179 45.64 29.21 -14.37
C THR A 179 46.75 29.26 -13.33
N SER A 180 47.40 28.13 -13.12
CA SER A 180 48.67 28.09 -12.41
C SER A 180 49.71 28.78 -13.27
N ILE A 181 49.89 30.08 -13.01
CA ILE A 181 51.07 30.81 -13.45
C ILE A 181 52.25 30.15 -12.74
N VAL A 182 52.86 29.20 -13.41
CA VAL A 182 54.20 28.75 -13.04
C VAL A 182 55.20 29.78 -13.54
N SER A 183 55.54 30.69 -12.67
CA SER A 183 56.77 31.47 -12.83
C SER A 183 57.96 30.54 -12.77
N SER A 184 58.55 30.26 -13.94
CA SER A 184 59.90 29.68 -13.99
C SER A 184 60.81 30.67 -14.69
N PRO A 185 61.92 31.11 -14.08
CA PRO A 185 62.86 32.03 -14.67
C PRO A 185 63.85 31.27 -15.57
N GLY A 186 64.00 31.75 -16.77
CA GLY A 186 65.23 31.63 -17.52
C GLY A 186 65.48 30.35 -18.34
N ARG A 187 65.06 30.38 -19.57
CA ARG A 187 65.96 29.94 -20.62
C ARG A 187 65.50 30.56 -22.00
N MET A 188 66.27 31.51 -22.41
CA MET A 188 66.28 32.07 -23.73
C MET A 188 66.74 30.97 -24.68
N PHE A 189 65.92 30.57 -25.67
CA PHE A 189 66.36 29.76 -26.76
C PHE A 189 65.88 30.42 -28.04
N GLN A 190 66.85 30.76 -28.85
CA GLN A 190 66.78 31.48 -30.17
C GLN A 190 66.00 30.64 -31.16
N LEU A 191 65.19 31.33 -31.94
CA LEU A 191 64.62 30.84 -33.20
C LEU A 191 65.70 30.76 -34.28
N PRO A 192 65.69 29.72 -35.11
CA PRO A 192 66.23 29.83 -36.44
C PRO A 192 65.14 30.31 -37.40
N ALA A 193 65.41 31.42 -38.02
CA ALA A 193 64.65 31.90 -39.16
C ALA A 193 64.86 30.97 -40.36
N ASN A 194 63.87 30.98 -41.21
CA ASN A 194 63.80 30.51 -42.55
C ASN A 194 63.09 29.21 -42.84
N GLN A 195 61.83 29.31 -43.26
CA GLN A 195 61.49 28.82 -44.63
C GLN A 195 60.14 29.37 -45.10
N THR A 196 60.17 29.91 -46.27
CA THR A 196 59.07 30.55 -47.00
C THR A 196 57.99 29.55 -47.47
N PRO A 197 56.83 30.10 -47.82
CA PRO A 197 55.70 29.25 -48.26
C PRO A 197 55.75 29.10 -49.78
N THR A 198 55.56 27.93 -50.30
CA THR A 198 55.14 27.71 -51.68
C THR A 198 54.33 26.43 -51.86
N GLU A 199 53.17 26.65 -52.43
CA GLU A 199 52.48 25.89 -53.49
C GLU A 199 51.73 24.62 -53.08
N ILE A 200 50.42 24.67 -53.25
CA ILE A 200 49.51 24.71 -54.44
C ILE A 200 49.09 23.27 -54.83
N LEU A 201 47.81 23.13 -54.91
CA LEU A 201 46.97 22.36 -55.85
C LEU A 201 47.41 20.92 -56.25
N VAL A 202 46.65 19.97 -55.95
CA VAL A 202 45.68 19.29 -56.84
C VAL A 202 44.63 18.61 -55.98
#